data_992b8aea359225daace8bc4f0f11ea78
#
_entry.id   992b8aea359225daace8bc4f0f11ea78
#
_cell.length_a   1.000
_cell.length_b   1.000
_cell.length_c   1.000
_cell.angle_alpha   90.00
_cell.angle_beta   90.00
_cell.angle_gamma   90.00
#
_symmetry.space_group_name_H-M   'P 1'
#
loop_
_entity.id
_entity.type
_entity.pdbx_description
1 polymer ?
#
loop_
_entity_poly.entity_id
_entity_poly.type
_entity_poly.pdbx_seq_one_letter_code
_entity_poly.pdbx_strand_id
1 'polypeptide(L)' 'MLVPVVDMKLTGQNIASLRTQRGISVRDLQLMLGFTTPQSIYKWQRGETLPTIENLAALACILDVTIDAIVAVECRKTGK' A
#
# COMPACT_ATOMS: atom_id res chain seq x y z
N MET A 1 3.62 -4.06 -27.13
CA MET A 1 3.05 -2.97 -26.31
C MET A 1 3.35 -3.22 -24.84
N LEU A 2 3.71 -2.17 -24.12
CA LEU A 2 3.88 -2.27 -22.66
C LEU A 2 2.59 -1.85 -21.98
N VAL A 3 2.16 -2.66 -21.00
CA VAL A 3 0.95 -2.38 -20.24
C VAL A 3 1.32 -2.24 -18.76
N PRO A 4 0.97 -1.12 -18.13
CA PRO A 4 1.23 -0.96 -16.70
C PRO A 4 0.25 -1.81 -15.89
N VAL A 5 0.77 -2.54 -14.91
CA VAL A 5 -0.01 -3.37 -14.01
C VAL A 5 0.44 -3.07 -12.58
N VAL A 6 -0.50 -2.79 -11.70
CA VAL A 6 -0.20 -2.62 -10.28
C VAL A 6 0.09 -3.99 -9.67
N ASP A 7 1.27 -4.11 -9.06
CA ASP A 7 1.63 -5.32 -8.32
C ASP A 7 1.05 -5.18 -6.90
N MET A 8 -0.09 -5.83 -6.68
CA MET A 8 -0.81 -5.73 -5.41
C MET A 8 -0.01 -6.32 -4.25
N LYS A 9 0.67 -7.42 -4.50
CA LYS A 9 1.44 -8.10 -3.46
C LYS A 9 2.65 -7.27 -3.04
N LEU A 10 3.39 -6.74 -4.01
CA LEU A 10 4.54 -5.90 -3.71
C LEU A 10 4.11 -4.58 -3.07
N THR A 11 3.00 -4.00 -3.53
CA THR A 11 2.44 -2.81 -2.89
C THR A 11 2.12 -3.07 -1.42
N GLY A 12 1.50 -4.22 -1.12
CA GLY A 12 1.22 -4.61 0.25
C GLY A 12 2.48 -4.80 1.09
N GLN A 13 3.50 -5.40 0.51
CA GLN A 13 4.80 -5.56 1.17
C GLN A 13 5.45 -4.21 1.45
N ASN A 14 5.33 -3.25 0.52
CA ASN A 14 5.82 -1.89 0.72
C ASN A 14 5.14 -1.22 1.90
N ILE A 15 3.84 -1.36 2.03
CA ILE A 15 3.10 -0.80 3.17
C ILE A 15 3.62 -1.38 4.48
N ALA A 16 3.75 -2.70 4.56
CA ALA A 16 4.23 -3.37 5.76
C ALA A 16 5.67 -2.96 6.09
N SER A 17 6.54 -2.89 5.09
CA SER A 17 7.94 -2.54 5.26
C SER A 17 8.11 -1.09 5.73
N LEU A 18 7.42 -0.16 5.06
CA LEU A 18 7.49 1.26 5.41
C LEU A 18 6.94 1.50 6.81
N ARG A 19 5.83 0.86 7.13
CA ARG A 19 5.23 0.93 8.47
C ARG A 19 6.24 0.47 9.54
N THR A 20 6.85 -0.69 9.31
CA THR A 20 7.82 -1.27 10.24
C THR A 20 9.04 -0.36 10.40
N GLN A 21 9.55 0.19 9.29
CA GLN A 21 10.69 1.10 9.33
C GLN A 21 10.39 2.36 10.16
N ARG A 22 9.14 2.81 10.17
CA ARG A 22 8.71 3.98 10.95
C ARG A 22 8.34 3.64 12.38
N GLY A 23 8.40 2.37 12.76
CA GLY A 23 8.01 1.93 14.10
C GLY A 23 6.52 2.05 14.37
N ILE A 24 5.69 2.00 13.33
CA ILE A 24 4.23 2.13 13.43
C ILE A 24 3.62 0.73 13.41
N SER A 25 2.91 0.36 14.48
CA SER A 25 2.19 -0.92 14.51
C SER A 25 0.95 -0.87 13.61
N VAL A 26 0.40 -2.05 13.31
CA VAL A 26 -0.88 -2.10 12.57
C VAL A 26 -1.97 -1.38 13.36
N ARG A 27 -1.99 -1.55 14.69
CA ARG A 27 -2.97 -0.87 15.53
C ARG A 27 -2.81 0.65 15.47
N ASP A 28 -1.58 1.14 15.52
CA ASP A 28 -1.33 2.59 15.41
C ASP A 28 -1.82 3.10 14.06
N LEU A 29 -1.50 2.38 12.99
CA LEU A 29 -1.92 2.76 11.65
C LEU A 29 -3.44 2.76 11.54
N GLN A 30 -4.10 1.75 12.12
CA GLN A 30 -5.56 1.67 12.17
C GLN A 30 -6.14 2.92 12.81
N LEU A 31 -5.59 3.34 13.94
CA LEU A 31 -6.08 4.52 14.66
C LEU A 31 -5.81 5.80 13.88
N MET A 32 -4.64 5.93 13.27
CA MET A 32 -4.29 7.10 12.45
C MET A 32 -5.18 7.25 11.24
N LEU A 33 -5.62 6.13 10.66
CA LEU A 33 -6.50 6.13 9.49
C LEU A 33 -7.98 6.27 9.88
N GLY A 34 -8.30 6.19 11.18
CA GLY A 34 -9.67 6.28 11.65
C GLY A 34 -10.50 5.03 11.36
N PHE A 35 -9.85 3.89 11.21
CA PHE A 35 -10.55 2.62 10.94
C PHE A 35 -11.03 1.98 12.23
N THR A 36 -12.21 1.37 12.18
CA THR A 36 -12.78 0.64 13.32
C THR A 36 -12.14 -0.73 13.52
N THR A 37 -11.56 -1.29 12.45
CA THR A 37 -10.88 -2.60 12.50
C THR A 37 -9.60 -2.54 11.68
N PRO A 38 -8.64 -3.47 11.92
CA PRO A 38 -7.41 -3.52 11.12
C PRO A 38 -7.54 -4.33 9.84
N GLN A 39 -8.73 -4.84 9.51
CA GLN A 39 -8.88 -5.81 8.42
C GLN A 39 -8.42 -5.27 7.07
N SER A 40 -8.73 -4.02 6.75
CA SER A 40 -8.30 -3.43 5.47
C SER A 40 -6.79 -3.40 5.36
N ILE A 41 -6.10 -3.04 6.45
CA ILE A 41 -4.64 -2.98 6.47
C ILE A 41 -4.04 -4.36 6.20
N TYR A 42 -4.57 -5.38 6.85
CA TYR A 42 -4.10 -6.76 6.63
C TYR A 42 -4.35 -7.22 5.19
N LYS A 43 -5.51 -6.88 4.63
CA LYS A 43 -5.81 -7.21 3.23
C LYS A 43 -4.85 -6.53 2.26
N TRP A 44 -4.50 -5.27 2.52
CA TRP A 44 -3.48 -4.57 1.71
C TRP A 44 -2.14 -5.29 1.80
N GLN A 45 -1.71 -5.62 3.02
CA GLN A 45 -0.40 -6.25 3.23
C GLN A 45 -0.31 -7.63 2.60
N ARG A 46 -1.43 -8.35 2.49
CA ARG A 46 -1.48 -9.66 1.83
C ARG A 46 -1.64 -9.57 0.32
N GLY A 47 -1.86 -8.36 -0.21
CA GLY A 47 -2.08 -8.18 -1.65
C GLY A 47 -3.47 -8.59 -2.11
N GLU A 48 -4.44 -8.66 -1.20
CA GLU A 48 -5.82 -9.01 -1.55
C GLU A 48 -6.61 -7.85 -2.11
N THR A 49 -6.35 -6.65 -1.58
CA THR A 49 -7.00 -5.42 -2.02
C THR A 49 -5.98 -4.30 -2.04
N LEU A 50 -6.31 -3.23 -2.78
CA LEU A 50 -5.51 -2.02 -2.79
C LEU A 50 -6.20 -0.93 -1.98
N PRO A 51 -5.43 -0.04 -1.33
CA PRO A 51 -6.02 1.14 -0.71
C PRO A 51 -6.70 2.01 -1.76
N THR A 52 -7.76 2.70 -1.36
CA THR A 52 -8.34 3.76 -2.17
C THR A 52 -7.33 4.90 -2.32
N ILE A 53 -7.58 5.81 -3.26
CA ILE A 53 -6.73 7.00 -3.42
C ILE A 53 -6.67 7.82 -2.14
N GLU A 54 -7.79 7.98 -1.45
CA GLU A 54 -7.83 8.70 -0.17
C GLU A 54 -6.92 8.03 0.86
N ASN A 55 -6.99 6.71 0.96
CA ASN A 55 -6.17 5.97 1.89
C ASN A 55 -4.69 5.98 1.49
N LEU A 56 -4.40 5.95 0.18
CA LEU A 56 -3.02 6.09 -0.30
C LEU A 56 -2.42 7.45 0.08
N ALA A 57 -3.20 8.51 -0.08
CA ALA A 57 -2.74 9.85 0.30
C ALA A 57 -2.48 9.93 1.80
N ALA A 58 -3.37 9.36 2.61
CA ALA A 58 -3.19 9.30 4.05
C ALA A 58 -1.95 8.48 4.44
N LEU A 59 -1.77 7.32 3.82
CA LEU A 59 -0.59 6.48 4.05
C LEU A 59 0.70 7.20 3.70
N ALA A 60 0.74 7.88 2.57
CA ALA A 60 1.92 8.64 2.15
C ALA A 60 2.29 9.70 3.19
N CYS A 61 1.28 10.38 3.72
CA CYS A 61 1.46 11.38 4.77
C CYS A 61 1.97 10.74 6.08
N ILE A 62 1.31 9.69 6.53
CA ILE A 62 1.65 9.01 7.79
C ILE A 62 3.06 8.41 7.72
N LEU A 63 3.37 7.77 6.60
CA LEU A 63 4.66 7.10 6.40
C LEU A 63 5.77 8.05 5.95
N ASP A 64 5.42 9.30 5.67
CA ASP A 64 6.36 10.33 5.19
C ASP A 64 7.09 9.88 3.92
N VAL A 65 6.33 9.42 2.95
CA VAL A 65 6.83 8.99 1.64
C VAL A 65 5.89 9.49 0.56
N THR A 66 6.30 9.34 -0.69
CA THR A 66 5.42 9.61 -1.83
C THR A 66 4.52 8.41 -2.09
N ILE A 67 3.42 8.62 -2.80
CA ILE A 67 2.56 7.53 -3.23
C ILE A 67 3.34 6.53 -4.09
N ASP A 68 4.26 7.03 -4.93
CA ASP A 68 5.11 6.19 -5.78
C ASP A 68 6.00 5.23 -4.98
N ALA A 69 6.34 5.59 -3.75
CA ALA A 69 7.11 4.70 -2.88
C ALA A 69 6.26 3.54 -2.34
N ILE A 70 4.95 3.69 -2.37
CA ILE A 70 4.00 2.68 -1.88
C ILE A 70 3.55 1.76 -3.02
N VAL A 71 3.05 2.36 -4.11
CA VAL A 71 2.44 1.62 -5.21
C VAL A 71 3.52 1.07 -6.14
N ALA A 72 3.56 -0.26 -6.25
CA ALA A 72 4.47 -0.92 -7.17
C ALA A 72 3.77 -1.14 -8.52
N VAL A 73 4.39 -0.66 -9.58
CA VAL A 73 3.87 -0.79 -10.94
C VAL A 73 4.85 -1.58 -11.78
N GLU A 74 4.34 -2.56 -12.49
CA GLU A 74 5.11 -3.37 -13.41
C GLU A 74 4.61 -3.09 -14.82
N CYS A 75 5.53 -2.85 -15.76
CA CYS A 75 5.18 -2.72 -17.17
C CYS A 75 5.38 -4.07 -17.84
N ARG A 76 4.29 -4.70 -18.25
CA ARG A 76 4.32 -6.01 -18.90
C ARG A 76 4.21 -5.86 -20.39
N LYS A 77 4.99 -6.67 -21.11
CA LYS A 77 4.83 -6.82 -22.56
C LYS A 77 3.59 -7.66 -22.82
N THR A 78 2.72 -7.16 -23.68
CA THR A 78 1.55 -7.90 -24.15
C THR A 78 1.56 -7.99 -25.66
N GLY A 79 0.91 -9.02 -26.17
CA GLY A 79 0.86 -9.30 -27.59
C GLY A 79 2.20 -9.78 -28.10
N LYS A 80 2.40 -9.63 -29.37
CA LYS A 80 3.62 -10.13 -30.03
C LYS A 80 4.49 -9.02 -30.55
#